data_e611471950d7138c3deadbdcf902c9bf
#
_entry.id   e611471950d7138c3deadbdcf902c9bf
#
_cell.length_a   1.000
_cell.length_b   1.000
_cell.length_c   1.000
_cell.angle_alpha   90.00
_cell.angle_beta   90.00
_cell.angle_gamma   90.00
#
_symmetry.space_group_name_H-M   'P 1'
#
loop_
_entity.id
_entity.type
_entity.pdbx_description
1 polymer ?
#
loop_
_entity_poly.entity_id
_entity_poly.type
_entity_poly.pdbx_seq_one_letter_code
_entity_poly.pdbx_strand_id
1 'polypeptide(L)'
;MVSRSICQPTRFGVDEVVAQLRERRESSLRARQNGNSRPPLLPSRPVLAEVVNGLAAALFPHRLGRPDLCSENIDHYVGYTLDLALSALHQQVRRELLFRAGGETLSPQDDERAMEVVRHFSQALPEVRELIDSDVTAAFQGDPAASSKDEVLICYPGIWAMLHHRLAHLLYQEGLTLTARVMSELAHSSTGIDIHPGAQIGD
;
A
#
# COMPACT_ATOMS: atom_id res chain seq x y z
N MET A 1 -30.57 14.50 -45.38
CA MET A 1 -30.20 15.59 -44.47
C MET A 1 -29.77 14.95 -43.16
N VAL A 2 -28.44 14.81 -42.92
CA VAL A 2 -27.90 14.24 -41.69
C VAL A 2 -27.68 15.41 -40.74
N SER A 3 -28.48 15.45 -39.67
CA SER A 3 -28.38 16.44 -38.59
C SER A 3 -27.03 16.27 -37.88
N ARG A 4 -26.11 17.21 -38.05
CA ARG A 4 -24.90 17.32 -37.26
C ARG A 4 -25.33 17.75 -35.84
N SER A 5 -25.29 16.81 -34.88
CA SER A 5 -25.40 17.13 -33.48
C SER A 5 -24.24 18.07 -33.13
N ILE A 6 -24.52 19.34 -32.93
CA ILE A 6 -23.59 20.34 -32.44
C ILE A 6 -23.43 19.99 -30.94
N CYS A 7 -22.32 19.37 -30.59
CA CYS A 7 -21.91 19.17 -29.22
C CYS A 7 -21.78 20.55 -28.56
N GLN A 8 -22.68 20.92 -27.64
CA GLN A 8 -22.57 22.18 -26.91
C GLN A 8 -21.29 22.16 -26.08
N PRO A 9 -20.50 23.25 -26.07
CA PRO A 9 -19.31 23.32 -25.24
C PRO A 9 -19.69 23.12 -23.79
N THR A 10 -18.92 22.30 -23.07
CA THR A 10 -19.17 22.05 -21.63
C THR A 10 -19.08 23.35 -20.87
N ARG A 11 -19.96 23.53 -19.86
CA ARG A 11 -20.11 24.77 -19.07
C ARG A 11 -18.78 25.34 -18.52
N PHE A 12 -17.74 24.51 -18.40
CA PHE A 12 -16.43 24.86 -17.83
C PHE A 12 -15.27 24.73 -18.82
N GLY A 13 -15.51 24.62 -20.11
CA GLY A 13 -14.43 24.43 -21.11
C GLY A 13 -13.61 23.15 -20.94
N VAL A 14 -14.24 22.12 -20.37
CA VAL A 14 -13.54 20.84 -20.03
C VAL A 14 -12.92 20.19 -21.26
N ASP A 15 -13.56 20.30 -22.44
CA ASP A 15 -13.08 19.66 -23.65
C ASP A 15 -11.73 20.26 -24.10
N GLU A 16 -11.54 21.59 -23.96
CA GLU A 16 -10.30 22.27 -24.28
C GLU A 16 -9.20 21.90 -23.27
N VAL A 17 -9.53 21.83 -21.98
CA VAL A 17 -8.60 21.37 -20.93
C VAL A 17 -8.17 19.93 -21.18
N VAL A 18 -9.11 19.03 -21.52
CA VAL A 18 -8.81 17.63 -21.83
C VAL A 18 -7.89 17.52 -23.05
N ALA A 19 -8.12 18.33 -24.10
CA ALA A 19 -7.26 18.34 -25.27
C ALA A 19 -5.82 18.79 -24.92
N GLN A 20 -5.67 19.86 -24.16
CA GLN A 20 -4.36 20.36 -23.70
C GLN A 20 -3.66 19.34 -22.81
N LEU A 21 -4.37 18.71 -21.85
CA LEU A 21 -3.81 17.66 -21.00
C LEU A 21 -3.39 16.42 -21.78
N ARG A 22 -4.11 16.07 -22.85
CA ARG A 22 -3.72 15.00 -23.78
C ARG A 22 -2.39 15.31 -24.44
N GLU A 23 -2.25 16.50 -25.01
CA GLU A 23 -0.99 16.93 -25.65
C GLU A 23 0.19 16.86 -24.67
N ARG A 24 0.01 17.33 -23.42
CA ARG A 24 1.04 17.25 -22.37
C ARG A 24 1.41 15.81 -22.03
N ARG A 25 0.42 14.89 -21.92
CA ARG A 25 0.69 13.47 -21.68
C ARG A 25 1.48 12.84 -22.80
N GLU A 26 1.10 13.10 -24.05
CA GLU A 26 1.80 12.57 -25.22
C GLU A 26 3.23 13.13 -25.33
N SER A 27 3.42 14.42 -25.08
CA SER A 27 4.74 15.04 -25.05
C SER A 27 5.63 14.43 -23.96
N SER A 28 5.09 14.21 -22.77
CA SER A 28 5.81 13.57 -21.64
C SER A 28 6.19 12.13 -21.95
N LEU A 29 5.34 11.38 -22.65
CA LEU A 29 5.65 10.00 -23.07
C LEU A 29 6.75 9.97 -24.12
N ARG A 30 6.74 10.90 -25.09
CA ARG A 30 7.79 11.01 -26.12
C ARG A 30 9.15 11.42 -25.53
N ALA A 31 9.14 12.25 -24.49
CA ALA A 31 10.38 12.69 -23.82
C ALA A 31 11.03 11.57 -22.99
N ARG A 32 10.30 10.54 -22.59
CA ARG A 32 10.85 9.34 -21.96
C ARG A 32 11.51 8.48 -23.02
N GLN A 33 12.84 8.53 -23.11
CA GLN A 33 13.68 8.00 -24.20
C GLN A 33 13.62 6.47 -24.45
N ASN A 34 12.72 5.72 -23.86
CA ASN A 34 12.72 4.26 -23.93
C ASN A 34 11.82 3.65 -25.04
N GLY A 35 11.38 4.44 -26.02
CA GLY A 35 10.62 3.92 -27.16
C GLY A 35 9.25 3.28 -26.83
N ASN A 36 8.90 3.19 -25.58
CA ASN A 36 7.68 2.57 -25.11
C ASN A 36 6.53 3.61 -25.10
N SER A 37 5.49 3.38 -25.88
CA SER A 37 4.35 4.29 -26.02
C SER A 37 3.41 4.30 -24.81
N ARG A 38 3.59 3.41 -23.84
CA ARG A 38 2.78 3.30 -22.65
C ARG A 38 3.55 3.77 -21.40
N PRO A 39 2.88 4.48 -20.47
CA PRO A 39 3.50 4.81 -19.18
C PRO A 39 3.80 3.52 -18.39
N PRO A 40 4.91 3.46 -17.64
CA PRO A 40 5.23 2.31 -16.81
C PRO A 40 4.14 2.08 -15.77
N LEU A 41 3.80 0.83 -15.52
CA LEU A 41 2.90 0.44 -14.44
C LEU A 41 3.67 0.48 -13.12
N LEU A 42 3.50 1.58 -12.38
CA LEU A 42 4.09 1.75 -11.05
C LEU A 42 3.19 1.15 -9.96
N PRO A 43 3.75 0.83 -8.77
CA PRO A 43 2.95 0.53 -7.59
C PRO A 43 1.91 1.62 -7.34
N SER A 44 0.69 1.22 -7.04
CA SER A 44 -0.45 2.12 -6.85
C SER A 44 -0.61 2.51 -5.38
N ARG A 45 -0.48 3.82 -5.08
CA ARG A 45 -0.66 4.34 -3.73
C ARG A 45 -2.04 3.98 -3.13
N PRO A 46 -3.19 4.14 -3.82
CA PRO A 46 -4.49 3.73 -3.29
C PRO A 46 -4.56 2.24 -2.97
N VAL A 47 -4.06 1.38 -3.86
CA VAL A 47 -4.08 -0.08 -3.62
C VAL A 47 -3.19 -0.47 -2.45
N LEU A 48 -2.02 0.15 -2.28
CA LEU A 48 -1.16 -0.09 -1.12
C LEU A 48 -1.79 0.38 0.19
N ALA A 49 -2.58 1.45 0.18
CA ALA A 49 -3.36 1.85 1.35
C ALA A 49 -4.41 0.78 1.73
N GLU A 50 -5.10 0.22 0.74
CA GLU A 50 -6.03 -0.90 0.96
C GLU A 50 -5.32 -2.15 1.48
N VAL A 51 -4.13 -2.46 0.96
CA VAL A 51 -3.29 -3.57 1.45
C VAL A 51 -2.95 -3.38 2.93
N VAL A 52 -2.44 -2.22 3.34
CA VAL A 52 -2.08 -1.97 4.74
C VAL A 52 -3.31 -2.03 5.64
N ASN A 53 -4.44 -1.44 5.23
CA ASN A 53 -5.68 -1.50 5.99
C ASN A 53 -6.17 -2.95 6.15
N GLY A 54 -6.11 -3.76 5.10
CA GLY A 54 -6.46 -5.18 5.14
C GLY A 54 -5.55 -5.98 6.07
N LEU A 55 -4.23 -5.75 6.00
CA LEU A 55 -3.27 -6.40 6.88
C LEU A 55 -3.49 -5.98 8.34
N ALA A 56 -3.71 -4.70 8.63
CA ALA A 56 -4.04 -4.21 9.97
C ALA A 56 -5.31 -4.88 10.53
N ALA A 57 -6.36 -4.98 9.70
CA ALA A 57 -7.61 -5.63 10.07
C ALA A 57 -7.45 -7.14 10.31
N ALA A 58 -6.57 -7.81 9.56
CA ALA A 58 -6.27 -9.22 9.77
C ALA A 58 -5.40 -9.46 11.00
N LEU A 59 -4.43 -8.60 11.26
CA LEU A 59 -3.56 -8.68 12.44
C LEU A 59 -4.30 -8.36 13.74
N PHE A 60 -5.26 -7.44 13.71
CA PHE A 60 -6.05 -7.00 14.88
C PHE A 60 -7.55 -7.06 14.60
N PRO A 61 -8.11 -8.26 14.32
CA PRO A 61 -9.47 -8.38 13.78
C PRO A 61 -10.56 -7.83 14.70
N HIS A 62 -10.42 -7.99 16.03
CA HIS A 62 -11.39 -7.46 16.99
C HIS A 62 -11.30 -5.94 17.21
N ARG A 63 -10.26 -5.26 16.71
CA ARG A 63 -10.01 -3.83 16.93
C ARG A 63 -10.02 -3.01 15.66
N LEU A 64 -9.38 -3.52 14.61
CA LEU A 64 -9.22 -2.86 13.32
C LEU A 64 -10.01 -3.56 12.20
N GLY A 65 -10.65 -4.69 12.51
CA GLY A 65 -11.52 -5.42 11.61
C GLY A 65 -12.98 -5.00 11.69
N ARG A 66 -13.87 -5.85 11.21
CA ARG A 66 -15.32 -5.63 11.26
C ARG A 66 -15.86 -5.73 12.68
N PRO A 67 -16.87 -4.90 13.05
CA PRO A 67 -17.39 -4.88 14.41
C PRO A 67 -18.23 -6.11 14.79
N ASP A 68 -18.69 -6.89 13.80
CA ASP A 68 -19.56 -8.06 13.95
C ASP A 68 -18.83 -9.40 14.02
N LEU A 69 -17.50 -9.38 14.26
CA LEU A 69 -16.70 -10.59 14.37
C LEU A 69 -16.91 -11.30 15.70
N CYS A 70 -17.10 -12.61 15.63
CA CYS A 70 -17.21 -13.52 16.76
C CYS A 70 -16.29 -14.75 16.56
N SER A 71 -16.16 -15.59 17.57
CA SER A 71 -15.29 -16.76 17.54
C SER A 71 -15.58 -17.74 16.39
N GLU A 72 -16.81 -17.75 15.89
CA GLU A 72 -17.24 -18.70 14.83
C GLU A 72 -16.84 -18.22 13.43
N ASN A 73 -16.64 -16.90 13.21
CA ASN A 73 -16.38 -16.35 11.89
C ASN A 73 -15.02 -15.64 11.75
N ILE A 74 -14.30 -15.41 12.85
CA ILE A 74 -13.07 -14.61 12.85
C ILE A 74 -11.96 -15.23 12.00
N ASP A 75 -11.72 -16.52 12.10
CA ASP A 75 -10.65 -17.20 11.35
C ASP A 75 -10.93 -17.15 9.84
N HIS A 76 -12.21 -17.32 9.46
CA HIS A 76 -12.62 -17.19 8.07
C HIS A 76 -12.43 -15.76 7.55
N TYR A 77 -12.79 -14.76 8.36
CA TYR A 77 -12.57 -13.34 8.04
C TYR A 77 -11.07 -13.03 7.88
N VAL A 78 -10.24 -13.47 8.81
CA VAL A 78 -8.78 -13.26 8.76
C VAL A 78 -8.20 -13.90 7.51
N GLY A 79 -8.53 -15.16 7.22
CA GLY A 79 -8.05 -15.87 6.04
C GLY A 79 -8.42 -15.16 4.73
N TYR A 80 -9.70 -14.79 4.60
CA TYR A 80 -10.18 -14.06 3.43
C TYR A 80 -9.52 -12.68 3.25
N THR A 81 -9.36 -11.93 4.35
CA THR A 81 -8.77 -10.59 4.32
C THR A 81 -7.28 -10.65 3.98
N LEU A 82 -6.56 -11.64 4.52
CA LEU A 82 -5.16 -11.88 4.17
C LEU A 82 -5.01 -12.26 2.69
N ASP A 83 -5.83 -13.16 2.18
CA ASP A 83 -5.77 -13.57 0.77
C ASP A 83 -5.96 -12.37 -0.18
N LEU A 84 -6.95 -11.52 0.09
CA LEU A 84 -7.17 -10.30 -0.69
C LEU A 84 -5.97 -9.34 -0.62
N ALA A 85 -5.47 -9.05 0.60
CA ALA A 85 -4.39 -8.10 0.81
C ALA A 85 -3.08 -8.60 0.17
N LEU A 86 -2.74 -9.88 0.35
CA LEU A 86 -1.54 -10.49 -0.22
C LEU A 86 -1.62 -10.61 -1.74
N SER A 87 -2.79 -10.94 -2.30
CA SER A 87 -3.01 -10.95 -3.74
C SER A 87 -2.83 -9.55 -4.35
N ALA A 88 -3.37 -8.51 -3.69
CA ALA A 88 -3.18 -7.12 -4.10
C ALA A 88 -1.71 -6.70 -3.99
N LEU A 89 -1.02 -7.04 -2.89
CA LEU A 89 0.41 -6.78 -2.70
C LEU A 89 1.24 -7.44 -3.79
N HIS A 90 0.97 -8.69 -4.13
CA HIS A 90 1.65 -9.42 -5.20
C HIS A 90 1.60 -8.65 -6.52
N GLN A 91 0.46 -8.08 -6.88
CA GLN A 91 0.37 -7.25 -8.07
C GLN A 91 1.22 -5.97 -7.99
N GLN A 92 1.38 -5.37 -6.80
CA GLN A 92 2.22 -4.17 -6.63
C GLN A 92 3.72 -4.53 -6.72
N VAL A 93 4.12 -5.67 -6.16
CA VAL A 93 5.48 -6.21 -6.30
C VAL A 93 5.81 -6.48 -7.77
N ARG A 94 4.92 -7.14 -8.50
CA ARG A 94 5.08 -7.36 -9.95
C ARG A 94 5.24 -6.06 -10.74
N ARG A 95 4.50 -5.02 -10.41
CA ARG A 95 4.62 -3.69 -11.04
C ARG A 95 6.00 -3.07 -10.79
N GLU A 96 6.53 -3.16 -9.56
CA GLU A 96 7.86 -2.66 -9.26
C GLU A 96 8.95 -3.44 -10.02
N LEU A 97 8.88 -4.77 -10.04
CA LEU A 97 9.82 -5.60 -10.77
C LEU A 97 9.79 -5.32 -12.27
N LEU A 98 8.60 -5.21 -12.86
CA LEU A 98 8.43 -4.84 -14.26
C LEU A 98 9.01 -3.45 -14.58
N PHE A 99 8.76 -2.48 -13.71
CA PHE A 99 9.30 -1.13 -13.82
C PHE A 99 10.83 -1.12 -13.82
N ARG A 100 11.46 -1.92 -12.96
CA ARG A 100 12.93 -2.05 -12.88
C ARG A 100 13.50 -2.74 -14.11
N ALA A 101 12.83 -3.75 -14.62
CA ALA A 101 13.24 -4.46 -15.81
C ALA A 101 13.15 -3.58 -17.08
N GLY A 102 12.39 -2.48 -17.04
CA GLY A 102 12.19 -1.59 -18.19
C GLY A 102 11.46 -2.25 -19.36
N GLY A 103 10.84 -3.42 -19.12
CA GLY A 103 10.14 -4.22 -20.13
C GLY A 103 8.63 -4.01 -20.16
N GLU A 104 7.95 -4.68 -21.10
CA GLU A 104 6.49 -4.71 -21.18
C GLU A 104 5.88 -5.91 -20.46
N THR A 105 6.66 -6.96 -20.25
CA THR A 105 6.26 -8.21 -19.58
C THR A 105 7.31 -8.64 -18.60
N LEU A 106 6.88 -9.25 -17.50
CA LEU A 106 7.79 -9.86 -16.52
C LEU A 106 8.43 -11.12 -17.12
N SER A 107 9.70 -11.33 -16.78
CA SER A 107 10.33 -12.64 -17.01
C SER A 107 9.71 -13.70 -16.08
N PRO A 108 9.77 -15.00 -16.45
CA PRO A 108 9.32 -16.07 -15.54
C PRO A 108 10.04 -16.05 -14.20
N GLN A 109 11.32 -15.65 -14.16
CA GLN A 109 12.11 -15.52 -12.94
C GLN A 109 11.60 -14.37 -12.05
N ASP A 110 11.28 -13.21 -12.63
CA ASP A 110 10.74 -12.08 -11.87
C ASP A 110 9.33 -12.38 -11.34
N ASP A 111 8.53 -13.16 -12.09
CA ASP A 111 7.21 -13.58 -11.64
C ASP A 111 7.30 -14.55 -10.44
N GLU A 112 8.22 -15.50 -10.49
CA GLU A 112 8.52 -16.38 -9.36
C GLU A 112 9.07 -15.60 -8.16
N ARG A 113 9.98 -14.64 -8.41
CA ARG A 113 10.49 -13.74 -7.35
C ARG A 113 9.39 -12.93 -6.69
N ALA A 114 8.42 -12.44 -7.45
CA ALA A 114 7.26 -11.73 -6.89
C ALA A 114 6.46 -12.62 -5.92
N MET A 115 6.29 -13.88 -6.27
CA MET A 115 5.58 -14.86 -5.44
C MET A 115 6.39 -15.19 -4.16
N GLU A 116 7.70 -15.35 -4.28
CA GLU A 116 8.59 -15.59 -3.13
C GLU A 116 8.57 -14.44 -2.13
N VAL A 117 8.68 -13.21 -2.60
CA VAL A 117 8.62 -12.00 -1.76
C VAL A 117 7.34 -11.97 -0.94
N VAL A 118 6.19 -12.20 -1.58
CA VAL A 118 4.90 -12.16 -0.87
C VAL A 118 4.75 -13.33 0.10
N ARG A 119 5.31 -14.50 -0.22
CA ARG A 119 5.34 -15.65 0.70
C ARG A 119 6.18 -15.35 1.94
N HIS A 120 7.41 -14.82 1.79
CA HIS A 120 8.26 -14.42 2.93
C HIS A 120 7.59 -13.34 3.76
N PHE A 121 7.01 -12.33 3.09
CA PHE A 121 6.25 -11.28 3.75
C PHE A 121 5.09 -11.85 4.57
N SER A 122 4.30 -12.78 4.03
CA SER A 122 3.18 -13.39 4.74
C SER A 122 3.63 -14.21 5.95
N GLN A 123 4.75 -14.91 5.85
CA GLN A 123 5.34 -15.71 6.94
C GLN A 123 5.84 -14.85 8.10
N ALA A 124 6.23 -13.59 7.83
CA ALA A 124 6.69 -12.65 8.84
C ALA A 124 5.54 -11.91 9.57
N LEU A 125 4.29 -12.00 9.09
CA LEU A 125 3.16 -11.28 9.70
C LEU A 125 2.92 -11.61 11.19
N PRO A 126 3.06 -12.86 11.68
CA PRO A 126 2.95 -13.14 13.11
C PRO A 126 3.98 -12.37 13.95
N GLU A 127 5.23 -12.28 13.49
CA GLU A 127 6.29 -11.50 14.17
C GLU A 127 5.96 -10.00 14.15
N VAL A 128 5.47 -9.47 13.02
CA VAL A 128 4.99 -8.07 12.95
C VAL A 128 3.89 -7.83 14.00
N ARG A 129 2.98 -8.77 14.19
CA ARG A 129 1.93 -8.67 15.20
C ARG A 129 2.53 -8.58 16.61
N GLU A 130 3.50 -9.41 16.96
CA GLU A 130 4.17 -9.41 18.26
C GLU A 130 4.90 -8.09 18.52
N LEU A 131 5.59 -7.57 17.50
CA LEU A 131 6.28 -6.28 17.57
C LEU A 131 5.31 -5.11 17.79
N ILE A 132 4.15 -5.10 17.14
CA ILE A 132 3.13 -4.07 17.39
C ILE A 132 2.49 -4.21 18.77
N ASP A 133 2.28 -5.42 19.27
CA ASP A 133 1.80 -5.63 20.65
C ASP A 133 2.83 -5.10 21.68
N SER A 134 4.14 -5.21 21.39
CA SER A 134 5.23 -4.59 22.17
C SER A 134 5.18 -3.07 22.11
N ASP A 135 5.09 -2.49 20.89
CA ASP A 135 4.96 -1.04 20.68
C ASP A 135 3.76 -0.46 21.44
N VAL A 136 2.59 -1.12 21.37
CA VAL A 136 1.38 -0.73 22.11
C VAL A 136 1.60 -0.78 23.62
N THR A 137 2.30 -1.81 24.09
CA THR A 137 2.59 -1.97 25.51
C THR A 137 3.52 -0.88 26.01
N ALA A 138 4.58 -0.57 25.26
CA ALA A 138 5.53 0.49 25.61
C ALA A 138 4.85 1.88 25.60
N ALA A 139 4.04 2.16 24.58
CA ALA A 139 3.30 3.42 24.51
C ALA A 139 2.30 3.58 25.66
N PHE A 140 1.58 2.51 26.02
CA PHE A 140 0.66 2.50 27.16
C PHE A 140 1.37 2.75 28.50
N GLN A 141 2.55 2.14 28.70
CA GLN A 141 3.34 2.33 29.90
C GLN A 141 3.99 3.72 30.00
N GLY A 142 4.31 4.30 28.83
CA GLY A 142 4.97 5.61 28.74
C GLY A 142 4.02 6.81 28.85
N ASP A 143 2.70 6.60 28.73
CA ASP A 143 1.71 7.67 28.76
C ASP A 143 0.72 7.49 29.93
N PRO A 144 0.86 8.29 31.02
CA PRO A 144 -0.07 8.23 32.15
C PRO A 144 -1.52 8.60 31.80
N ALA A 145 -1.76 9.24 30.65
CA ALA A 145 -3.11 9.62 30.19
C ALA A 145 -3.81 8.50 29.42
N ALA A 146 -3.09 7.47 29.00
CA ALA A 146 -3.66 6.33 28.28
C ALA A 146 -4.57 5.50 29.21
N SER A 147 -5.83 5.30 28.82
CA SER A 147 -6.79 4.54 29.62
C SER A 147 -6.74 3.03 29.38
N SER A 148 -6.27 2.61 28.21
CA SER A 148 -6.14 1.19 27.84
C SER A 148 -5.20 0.96 26.66
N LYS A 149 -4.69 -0.27 26.52
CA LYS A 149 -3.94 -0.68 25.31
C LYS A 149 -4.81 -0.63 24.04
N ASP A 150 -6.10 -0.86 24.17
CA ASP A 150 -7.03 -0.76 23.03
C ASP A 150 -7.12 0.67 22.52
N GLU A 151 -7.18 1.66 23.43
CA GLU A 151 -7.13 3.08 23.05
C GLU A 151 -5.83 3.42 22.34
N VAL A 152 -4.69 2.98 22.85
CA VAL A 152 -3.38 3.19 22.24
C VAL A 152 -3.34 2.63 20.81
N LEU A 153 -3.81 1.39 20.62
CA LEU A 153 -3.84 0.74 19.31
C LEU A 153 -4.72 1.50 18.30
N ILE A 154 -5.88 2.00 18.73
CA ILE A 154 -6.86 2.60 17.84
C ILE A 154 -6.59 4.08 17.57
N CYS A 155 -6.09 4.82 18.61
CA CYS A 155 -6.04 6.28 18.57
C CYS A 155 -4.64 6.86 18.35
N TYR A 156 -3.57 6.15 18.71
CA TYR A 156 -2.24 6.73 18.71
C TYR A 156 -1.60 6.71 17.31
N PRO A 157 -1.28 7.88 16.73
CA PRO A 157 -0.67 7.94 15.41
C PRO A 157 0.70 7.25 15.34
N GLY A 158 1.43 7.19 16.47
CA GLY A 158 2.71 6.48 16.55
C GLY A 158 2.58 4.98 16.27
N ILE A 159 1.53 4.34 16.79
CA ILE A 159 1.28 2.91 16.54
C ILE A 159 0.95 2.66 15.06
N TRP A 160 0.16 3.57 14.46
CA TRP A 160 -0.15 3.47 13.03
C TRP A 160 1.09 3.66 12.16
N ALA A 161 1.97 4.61 12.52
CA ALA A 161 3.25 4.80 11.85
C ALA A 161 4.16 3.58 11.99
N MET A 162 4.24 2.97 13.19
CA MET A 162 5.02 1.75 13.43
C MET A 162 4.50 0.56 12.64
N LEU A 163 3.17 0.36 12.57
CA LEU A 163 2.58 -0.70 11.76
C LEU A 163 3.00 -0.57 10.28
N HIS A 164 2.88 0.62 9.71
CA HIS A 164 3.32 0.86 8.34
C HIS A 164 4.81 0.62 8.17
N HIS A 165 5.63 1.12 9.11
CA HIS A 165 7.07 0.96 9.06
C HIS A 165 7.48 -0.53 9.09
N ARG A 166 6.96 -1.31 10.03
CA ARG A 166 7.29 -2.74 10.15
C ARG A 166 6.91 -3.52 8.90
N LEU A 167 5.74 -3.26 8.30
CA LEU A 167 5.33 -3.84 7.02
C LEU A 167 6.20 -3.37 5.84
N ALA A 168 6.50 -2.07 5.77
CA ALA A 168 7.32 -1.49 4.71
C ALA A 168 8.79 -1.98 4.80
N HIS A 169 9.30 -2.18 6.01
CA HIS A 169 10.65 -2.66 6.27
C HIS A 169 10.87 -4.07 5.69
N LEU A 170 9.90 -4.99 5.84
CA LEU A 170 9.95 -6.31 5.21
C LEU A 170 10.14 -6.22 3.69
N LEU A 171 9.37 -5.37 3.03
CA LEU A 171 9.50 -5.17 1.58
C LEU A 171 10.83 -4.50 1.21
N TYR A 172 11.31 -3.59 2.03
CA TYR A 172 12.59 -2.93 1.83
C TYR A 172 13.75 -3.93 1.91
N GLN A 173 13.73 -4.86 2.87
CA GLN A 173 14.72 -5.95 3.01
C GLN A 173 14.71 -6.88 1.79
N GLU A 174 13.55 -7.13 1.18
CA GLU A 174 13.42 -7.88 -0.07
C GLU A 174 13.85 -7.05 -1.31
N GLY A 175 14.32 -5.82 -1.08
CA GLY A 175 14.78 -4.92 -2.14
C GLY A 175 13.64 -4.17 -2.85
N LEU A 176 12.39 -4.29 -2.46
CA LEU A 176 11.22 -3.60 -3.06
C LEU A 176 11.13 -2.14 -2.55
N THR A 177 12.15 -1.35 -2.89
CA THR A 177 12.36 -0.01 -2.32
C THR A 177 11.27 0.98 -2.68
N LEU A 178 10.70 0.93 -3.88
CA LEU A 178 9.64 1.84 -4.30
C LEU A 178 8.32 1.54 -3.58
N THR A 179 7.92 0.27 -3.53
CA THR A 179 6.70 -0.16 -2.82
C THR A 179 6.82 0.16 -1.33
N ALA A 180 7.95 -0.15 -0.70
CA ALA A 180 8.23 0.18 0.69
C ALA A 180 8.17 1.70 0.95
N ARG A 181 8.74 2.51 0.07
CA ARG A 181 8.68 3.98 0.12
C ARG A 181 7.26 4.50 0.06
N VAL A 182 6.44 3.99 -0.87
CA VAL A 182 5.03 4.39 -0.98
C VAL A 182 4.27 4.09 0.31
N MET A 183 4.53 2.93 0.95
CA MET A 183 3.89 2.58 2.23
C MET A 183 4.33 3.52 3.36
N SER A 184 5.62 3.90 3.45
CA SER A 184 6.09 4.90 4.43
C SER A 184 5.46 6.28 4.21
N GLU A 185 5.32 6.72 2.95
CA GLU A 185 4.67 7.99 2.64
C GLU A 185 3.15 7.99 2.95
N LEU A 186 2.49 6.83 2.94
CA LEU A 186 1.12 6.69 3.42
C LEU A 186 1.04 6.96 4.92
N ALA A 187 1.96 6.40 5.70
CA ALA A 187 2.07 6.66 7.14
C ALA A 187 2.32 8.14 7.43
N HIS A 188 3.34 8.72 6.78
CA HIS A 188 3.67 10.14 6.93
C HIS A 188 2.47 11.04 6.65
N SER A 189 1.73 10.76 5.56
CA SER A 189 0.56 11.56 5.18
C SER A 189 -0.58 11.50 6.19
N SER A 190 -0.74 10.37 6.91
CA SER A 190 -1.84 10.17 7.86
C SER A 190 -1.49 10.49 9.31
N THR A 191 -0.22 10.42 9.67
CA THR A 191 0.24 10.56 11.07
C THR A 191 1.13 11.77 11.32
N GLY A 192 1.72 12.35 10.25
CA GLY A 192 2.76 13.36 10.36
C GLY A 192 4.14 12.80 10.77
N ILE A 193 4.26 11.46 10.93
CA ILE A 193 5.48 10.78 11.35
C ILE A 193 6.16 10.19 10.11
N ASP A 194 7.40 10.61 9.85
CA ASP A 194 8.21 10.13 8.73
C ASP A 194 9.28 9.16 9.21
N ILE A 195 9.14 7.89 8.83
CA ILE A 195 10.11 6.83 9.13
C ILE A 195 10.56 6.22 7.80
N HIS A 196 11.85 6.31 7.51
CA HIS A 196 12.40 5.66 6.34
C HIS A 196 12.25 4.14 6.44
N PRO A 197 11.80 3.41 5.38
CA PRO A 197 11.55 1.97 5.46
C PRO A 197 12.82 1.14 5.75
N GLY A 198 14.00 1.70 5.51
CA GLY A 198 15.29 1.07 5.87
C GLY A 198 15.76 1.35 7.29
N ALA A 199 15.01 2.12 8.10
CA ALA A 199 15.37 2.32 9.50
C ALA A 199 15.29 1.00 10.28
N GLN A 200 16.21 0.80 11.22
CA GLN A 200 16.21 -0.36 12.12
C GLN A 200 15.66 0.09 13.46
N ILE A 201 14.49 -0.40 13.78
CA ILE A 201 13.79 -0.10 15.03
C ILE A 201 13.62 -1.42 15.78
N GLY A 202 14.06 -1.46 17.02
CA GLY A 202 13.94 -2.63 17.90
C GLY A 202 12.49 -2.91 18.33
N ASP A 203 12.38 -3.83 19.24
CA ASP A 203 11.17 -4.26 19.97
C ASP A 203 10.91 -3.41 21.21
#